data_491d06872040fc5622eab017be98693a
#
_entry.id   491d06872040fc5622eab017be98693a
#
_cell.length_a   1.000
_cell.length_b   1.000
_cell.length_c   1.000
_cell.angle_alpha   90.00
_cell.angle_beta   90.00
_cell.angle_gamma   90.00
#
_symmetry.space_group_name_H-M   'P 1'
#
loop_
_entity.id
_entity.type
_entity.pdbx_description
1 polymer ?
#
loop_
_entity_poly.entity_id
_entity_poly.type
_entity_poly.pdbx_seq_one_letter_code
_entity_poly.pdbx_strand_id
1 'polypeptide(L)'
;MMKMGIRSVALISEAVKADLSLWKRVDNAEFQVVYATPEILLLPTSYFFKKMLHNQKSPFIANLVTVAVDECHIPNESKLDFRPCYSMLGRLRNCLPNATFAGFSATLTPVDIKDFTRTANLNRPAIIHELVR
;
A
#
# COMPACT_ATOMS: atom_id res chain seq x y z
N MET A 1 -6.23 1.91 17.72
CA MET A 1 -4.78 1.65 17.74
C MET A 1 -3.99 2.47 18.77
N MET A 2 -4.39 3.67 19.11
CA MET A 2 -3.68 4.43 20.18
C MET A 2 -3.63 3.73 21.55
N LYS A 3 -4.58 2.88 21.87
CA LYS A 3 -4.59 2.13 23.16
C LYS A 3 -3.47 1.10 23.31
N MET A 4 -2.78 0.74 22.23
CA MET A 4 -1.65 -0.22 22.25
C MET A 4 -0.29 0.45 22.07
N GLY A 5 -0.20 1.77 22.15
CA GLY A 5 1.05 2.51 21.98
C GLY A 5 1.56 2.58 20.53
N ILE A 6 0.79 2.10 19.55
CA ILE A 6 1.16 2.15 18.13
C ILE A 6 0.75 3.51 17.55
N ARG A 7 1.74 4.27 17.08
CA ARG A 7 1.51 5.53 16.38
C ARG A 7 1.09 5.25 14.95
N SER A 8 -0.10 5.69 14.59
CA SER A 8 -0.65 5.51 13.25
C SER A 8 -1.18 6.81 12.67
N VAL A 9 -1.24 6.89 11.36
CA VAL A 9 -1.77 8.02 10.61
C VAL A 9 -2.54 7.56 9.40
N ALA A 10 -3.59 8.30 9.02
CA ALA A 10 -4.31 8.12 7.78
C ALA A 10 -3.95 9.26 6.82
N LEU A 11 -3.36 8.91 5.69
CA LEU A 11 -3.09 9.83 4.58
C LEU A 11 -4.32 9.84 3.68
N ILE A 12 -5.18 10.80 3.91
CA ILE A 12 -6.31 11.13 3.04
C ILE A 12 -6.16 12.58 2.54
N SER A 13 -6.81 12.90 1.43
CA SER A 13 -6.62 14.20 0.78
C SER A 13 -6.89 15.38 1.70
N GLU A 14 -7.91 15.28 2.56
CA GLU A 14 -8.26 16.31 3.53
C GLU A 14 -7.19 16.48 4.61
N ALA A 15 -6.68 15.38 5.16
CA ALA A 15 -5.66 15.40 6.19
C ALA A 15 -4.34 16.00 5.67
N VAL A 16 -3.94 15.62 4.46
CA VAL A 16 -2.72 16.12 3.82
C VAL A 16 -2.84 17.61 3.49
N LYS A 17 -4.03 18.07 3.08
CA LYS A 17 -4.29 19.50 2.86
C LYS A 17 -4.32 20.31 4.14
N ALA A 18 -4.83 19.73 5.23
CA ALA A 18 -4.92 20.37 6.54
C ALA A 18 -3.57 20.48 7.26
N ASP A 19 -2.68 19.50 7.05
CA ASP A 19 -1.35 19.47 7.64
C ASP A 19 -0.28 19.19 6.58
N LEU A 20 0.31 20.26 6.04
CA LEU A 20 1.36 20.15 5.03
C LEU A 20 2.65 19.52 5.55
N SER A 21 2.85 19.44 6.86
CA SER A 21 4.00 18.78 7.47
C SER A 21 3.86 17.26 7.54
N LEU A 22 2.65 16.72 7.26
CA LEU A 22 2.32 15.32 7.47
C LEU A 22 3.24 14.38 6.68
N TRP A 23 3.52 14.70 5.44
CA TRP A 23 4.45 13.92 4.62
C TRP A 23 5.88 13.88 5.19
N LYS A 24 6.35 15.00 5.73
CA LYS A 24 7.67 15.08 6.36
C LYS A 24 7.73 14.21 7.62
N ARG A 25 6.66 14.20 8.40
CA ARG A 25 6.54 13.36 9.60
C ARG A 25 6.50 11.88 9.26
N VAL A 26 5.80 11.51 8.17
CA VAL A 26 5.82 10.14 7.64
C VAL A 26 7.22 9.76 7.17
N ASP A 27 7.87 10.64 6.39
CA ASP A 27 9.22 10.41 5.86
C ASP A 27 10.26 10.23 6.99
N ASN A 28 10.09 10.93 8.10
CA ASN A 28 10.90 10.78 9.30
C ASN A 28 10.57 9.51 10.14
N ALA A 29 9.71 8.64 9.64
CA ALA A 29 9.27 7.42 10.33
C ALA A 29 8.65 7.67 11.73
N GLU A 30 7.93 8.80 11.90
CA GLU A 30 7.24 9.09 13.16
C GLU A 30 6.08 8.13 13.44
N PHE A 31 5.57 7.45 12.42
CA PHE A 31 4.44 6.55 12.51
C PHE A 31 4.86 5.12 12.18
N GLN A 32 4.35 4.16 12.95
CA GLN A 32 4.58 2.73 12.73
C GLN A 32 3.59 2.14 11.72
N VAL A 33 2.40 2.73 11.61
CA VAL A 33 1.38 2.31 10.65
C VAL A 33 0.88 3.53 9.89
N VAL A 34 0.91 3.44 8.58
CA VAL A 34 0.41 4.47 7.67
C VAL A 34 -0.71 3.86 6.84
N TYR A 35 -1.92 4.39 6.99
CA TYR A 35 -3.05 4.08 6.13
C TYR A 35 -3.11 5.10 5.01
N ALA A 36 -3.30 4.63 3.80
CA ALA A 36 -3.41 5.53 2.66
C ALA A 36 -4.29 4.92 1.58
N THR A 37 -4.93 5.78 0.80
CA THR A 37 -5.62 5.33 -0.41
C THR A 37 -4.60 5.08 -1.53
N PRO A 38 -4.92 4.18 -2.48
CA PRO A 38 -4.03 3.93 -3.62
C PRO A 38 -3.68 5.20 -4.40
N GLU A 39 -4.62 6.12 -4.52
CA GLU A 39 -4.43 7.37 -5.25
C GLU A 39 -3.35 8.26 -4.62
N ILE A 40 -3.32 8.33 -3.30
CA ILE A 40 -2.32 9.14 -2.57
C ILE A 40 -0.91 8.53 -2.69
N LEU A 41 -0.82 7.20 -2.74
CA LEU A 41 0.48 6.52 -2.81
C LEU A 41 0.94 6.28 -4.24
N LEU A 42 0.06 5.73 -5.08
CA LEU A 42 0.46 5.06 -6.31
C LEU A 42 0.37 5.94 -7.56
N LEU A 43 -0.31 7.09 -7.49
CA LEU A 43 -0.30 8.00 -8.63
C LEU A 43 1.13 8.51 -8.90
N PRO A 44 1.60 8.52 -10.15
CA PRO A 44 2.93 9.03 -10.50
C PRO A 44 3.15 10.48 -10.10
N THR A 45 2.06 11.22 -9.92
CA THR A 45 2.06 12.63 -9.47
C THR A 45 2.11 12.78 -7.95
N SER A 46 1.91 11.71 -7.18
CA SER A 46 1.88 11.77 -5.73
C SER A 46 3.23 12.18 -5.13
N TYR A 47 3.17 12.80 -3.95
CA TYR A 47 4.39 13.14 -3.20
C TYR A 47 5.21 11.89 -2.87
N PHE A 48 4.55 10.81 -2.45
CA PHE A 48 5.20 9.55 -2.14
C PHE A 48 6.03 9.05 -3.32
N PHE A 49 5.42 8.97 -4.51
CA PHE A 49 6.10 8.47 -5.71
C PHE A 49 7.25 9.37 -6.15
N LYS A 50 7.05 10.70 -6.12
CA LYS A 50 8.05 11.67 -6.63
C LYS A 50 9.20 11.90 -5.67
N LYS A 51 8.95 11.89 -4.36
CA LYS A 51 9.89 12.40 -3.36
C LYS A 51 10.40 11.35 -2.39
N MET A 52 9.57 10.35 -2.04
CA MET A 52 9.93 9.37 -1.02
C MET A 52 10.40 8.05 -1.58
N LEU A 53 9.67 7.46 -2.53
CA LEU A 53 9.87 6.08 -2.97
C LEU A 53 11.30 5.81 -3.46
N HIS A 54 11.91 6.76 -4.15
CA HIS A 54 13.27 6.63 -4.66
C HIS A 54 14.34 7.26 -3.76
N ASN A 55 13.95 7.79 -2.60
CA ASN A 55 14.87 8.39 -1.66
C ASN A 55 15.43 7.35 -0.69
N GLN A 56 16.60 6.82 -1.00
CA GLN A 56 17.30 5.83 -0.14
C GLN A 56 17.65 6.38 1.25
N LYS A 57 17.64 7.69 1.45
CA LYS A 57 17.87 8.33 2.75
C LYS A 57 16.58 8.50 3.56
N SER A 58 15.42 8.16 3.02
CA SER A 58 14.15 8.22 3.74
C SER A 58 14.15 7.19 4.87
N PRO A 59 14.04 7.61 6.15
CA PRO A 59 13.90 6.69 7.26
C PRO A 59 12.66 5.80 7.12
N PHE A 60 11.56 6.33 6.57
CA PHE A 60 10.35 5.55 6.32
C PHE A 60 10.61 4.41 5.34
N ILE A 61 11.20 4.70 4.19
CA ILE A 61 11.51 3.67 3.17
C ILE A 61 12.50 2.64 3.71
N ALA A 62 13.54 3.09 4.42
CA ALA A 62 14.55 2.21 5.00
C ALA A 62 14.00 1.23 6.06
N ASN A 63 12.95 1.65 6.78
CA ASN A 63 12.32 0.87 7.84
C ASN A 63 10.99 0.21 7.43
N LEU A 64 10.59 0.31 6.16
CA LEU A 64 9.34 -0.25 5.69
C LEU A 64 9.42 -1.79 5.64
N VAL A 65 8.65 -2.44 6.50
CA VAL A 65 8.62 -3.90 6.63
C VAL A 65 7.56 -4.54 5.74
N THR A 66 6.37 -3.94 5.70
CA THR A 66 5.22 -4.56 5.03
C THR A 66 4.36 -3.52 4.31
N VAL A 67 3.94 -3.88 3.12
CA VAL A 67 2.87 -3.22 2.37
C VAL A 67 1.67 -4.15 2.36
N ALA A 68 0.60 -3.76 3.02
CA ALA A 68 -0.65 -4.49 3.09
C ALA A 68 -1.70 -3.85 2.16
N VAL A 69 -2.30 -4.64 1.29
CA VAL A 69 -3.37 -4.22 0.38
C VAL A 69 -4.66 -4.85 0.85
N ASP A 70 -5.52 -4.03 1.42
CA ASP A 70 -6.86 -4.46 1.82
C ASP A 70 -7.79 -4.48 0.62
N GLU A 71 -8.80 -5.36 0.67
CA GLU A 71 -9.76 -5.58 -0.42
C GLU A 71 -9.07 -5.80 -1.79
N CYS A 72 -8.06 -6.66 -1.81
CA CYS A 72 -7.22 -6.87 -2.99
C CYS A 72 -7.94 -7.52 -4.19
N HIS A 73 -9.23 -7.87 -4.07
CA HIS A 73 -10.10 -8.30 -5.17
C HIS A 73 -10.59 -7.15 -6.06
N ILE A 74 -10.56 -5.91 -5.57
CA ILE A 74 -11.08 -4.73 -6.31
C ILE A 74 -10.53 -4.57 -7.73
N PRO A 75 -9.25 -4.93 -8.05
CA PRO A 75 -8.75 -4.82 -9.42
C PRO A 75 -9.58 -5.56 -10.47
N ASN A 76 -10.33 -6.59 -10.06
CA ASN A 76 -11.14 -7.40 -10.98
C ASN A 76 -12.54 -6.85 -11.24
N GLU A 77 -13.18 -6.27 -10.23
CA GLU A 77 -14.57 -5.81 -10.32
C GLU A 77 -14.73 -4.53 -11.13
N SER A 78 -13.68 -3.73 -11.24
CA SER A 78 -13.71 -2.41 -11.86
C SER A 78 -12.99 -2.36 -13.20
N LYS A 79 -13.38 -3.22 -14.14
CA LYS A 79 -12.73 -3.34 -15.46
C LYS A 79 -12.72 -2.08 -16.32
N LEU A 80 -13.44 -1.03 -15.99
CA LEU A 80 -13.61 0.11 -16.89
C LEU A 80 -13.29 1.51 -16.34
N ASP A 81 -13.37 1.78 -15.02
CA ASP A 81 -13.26 3.19 -14.58
C ASP A 81 -12.59 3.45 -13.21
N PHE A 82 -12.21 2.44 -12.44
CA PHE A 82 -11.95 2.70 -11.03
C PHE A 82 -10.61 2.19 -10.53
N ARG A 83 -9.56 2.90 -10.71
CA ARG A 83 -8.23 2.80 -10.07
C ARG A 83 -7.09 2.36 -10.96
N PRO A 84 -6.73 3.18 -11.95
CA PRO A 84 -5.50 2.99 -12.72
C PRO A 84 -4.25 2.89 -11.81
N CYS A 85 -4.34 3.38 -10.57
CA CYS A 85 -3.26 3.28 -9.59
C CYS A 85 -2.96 1.85 -9.13
N TYR A 86 -3.92 0.90 -9.15
CA TYR A 86 -3.60 -0.49 -8.81
C TYR A 86 -2.60 -1.15 -9.78
N SER A 87 -2.58 -0.74 -11.04
CA SER A 87 -1.57 -1.20 -11.99
C SER A 87 -0.14 -0.82 -11.60
N MET A 88 -0.01 0.16 -10.70
CA MET A 88 1.29 0.62 -10.18
C MET A 88 1.81 -0.21 -9.01
N LEU A 89 1.04 -1.18 -8.47
CA LEU A 89 1.48 -2.03 -7.38
C LEU A 89 2.74 -2.84 -7.73
N GLY A 90 2.80 -3.37 -8.93
CA GLY A 90 3.99 -4.08 -9.40
C GLY A 90 5.23 -3.19 -9.45
N ARG A 91 5.06 -1.94 -9.84
CA ARG A 91 6.14 -0.95 -9.83
C ARG A 91 6.57 -0.61 -8.40
N LEU A 92 5.62 -0.43 -7.50
CA LEU A 92 5.89 -0.24 -6.08
C LEU A 92 6.69 -1.43 -5.51
N ARG A 93 6.26 -2.65 -5.82
CA ARG A 93 6.95 -3.88 -5.40
C ARG A 93 8.41 -3.91 -5.86
N ASN A 94 8.66 -3.52 -7.11
CA ASN A 94 10.01 -3.49 -7.67
C ASN A 94 10.92 -2.44 -6.98
N CYS A 95 10.33 -1.33 -6.54
CA CYS A 95 11.06 -0.28 -5.81
C CYS A 95 11.33 -0.63 -4.34
N LEU A 96 10.60 -1.59 -3.79
CA LEU A 96 10.65 -2.00 -2.37
C LEU A 96 10.96 -3.50 -2.25
N PRO A 97 12.12 -3.97 -2.72
CA PRO A 97 12.42 -5.40 -2.78
C PRO A 97 12.49 -6.07 -1.41
N ASN A 98 12.81 -5.31 -0.37
CA ASN A 98 12.95 -5.82 1.00
C ASN A 98 11.62 -5.82 1.80
N ALA A 99 10.58 -5.15 1.31
CA ALA A 99 9.29 -5.13 1.98
C ALA A 99 8.47 -6.38 1.63
N THR A 100 7.77 -6.92 2.62
CA THR A 100 6.76 -7.96 2.40
C THR A 100 5.51 -7.34 1.80
N PHE A 101 4.94 -7.98 0.78
CA PHE A 101 3.66 -7.57 0.20
C PHE A 101 2.59 -8.60 0.57
N ALA A 102 1.48 -8.13 1.12
CA ALA A 102 0.36 -8.98 1.52
C ALA A 102 -0.96 -8.40 0.99
N GLY A 103 -1.78 -9.25 0.39
CA GLY A 103 -3.15 -8.91 0.01
C GLY A 103 -4.14 -9.56 0.97
N PHE A 104 -5.16 -8.82 1.34
CA PHE A 104 -6.25 -9.26 2.21
C PHE A 104 -7.58 -9.07 1.52
N SER A 105 -8.47 -10.02 1.66
CA SER A 105 -9.87 -9.90 1.24
C SER A 105 -10.71 -11.00 1.88
N ALA A 106 -11.96 -10.71 2.17
CA ALA A 106 -12.92 -11.69 2.66
C ALA A 106 -13.51 -12.58 1.55
N THR A 107 -13.38 -12.19 0.28
CA THR A 107 -14.12 -12.78 -0.85
C THR A 107 -13.23 -13.09 -2.06
N LEU A 108 -12.01 -13.58 -1.83
CA LEU A 108 -11.09 -13.91 -2.93
C LEU A 108 -11.52 -15.15 -3.70
N THR A 109 -11.67 -15.01 -5.00
CA THR A 109 -11.76 -16.14 -5.93
C THR A 109 -10.36 -16.54 -6.43
N PRO A 110 -10.20 -17.75 -7.01
CA PRO A 110 -8.93 -18.14 -7.66
C PRO A 110 -8.48 -17.19 -8.77
N VAL A 111 -9.44 -16.55 -9.45
CA VAL A 111 -9.14 -15.53 -10.48
C VAL A 111 -8.58 -14.26 -9.86
N ASP A 112 -9.18 -13.80 -8.75
CA ASP A 112 -8.69 -12.62 -8.02
C ASP A 112 -7.27 -12.82 -7.50
N ILE A 113 -6.98 -13.99 -6.95
CA ILE A 113 -5.64 -14.36 -6.47
C ILE A 113 -4.63 -14.27 -7.62
N LYS A 114 -4.96 -14.84 -8.77
CA LYS A 114 -4.09 -14.82 -9.96
C LYS A 114 -3.87 -13.38 -10.45
N ASP A 115 -4.91 -12.58 -10.51
CA ASP A 115 -4.84 -11.21 -11.00
C ASP A 115 -4.09 -10.31 -10.03
N PHE A 116 -4.33 -10.43 -8.73
CA PHE A 116 -3.56 -9.70 -7.72
C PHE A 116 -2.07 -10.09 -7.74
N THR A 117 -1.77 -11.38 -7.78
CA THR A 117 -0.39 -11.90 -7.87
C THR A 117 0.35 -11.30 -9.06
N ARG A 118 -0.30 -11.24 -10.21
CA ARG A 118 0.26 -10.64 -11.43
C ARG A 118 0.41 -9.13 -11.30
N THR A 119 -0.64 -8.44 -10.86
CA THR A 119 -0.65 -6.97 -10.75
C THR A 119 0.35 -6.45 -9.74
N ALA A 120 0.50 -7.12 -8.62
CA ALA A 120 1.47 -6.79 -7.58
C ALA A 120 2.87 -7.38 -7.82
N ASN A 121 3.09 -8.07 -8.94
CA ASN A 121 4.36 -8.71 -9.28
C ASN A 121 4.90 -9.62 -8.16
N LEU A 122 4.02 -10.46 -7.59
CA LEU A 122 4.38 -11.39 -6.53
C LEU A 122 4.92 -12.69 -7.14
N ASN A 123 6.08 -13.13 -6.66
CA ASN A 123 6.67 -14.38 -7.09
C ASN A 123 6.39 -15.47 -6.04
N ARG A 124 5.62 -16.49 -6.42
CA ARG A 124 5.26 -17.64 -5.57
C ARG A 124 4.69 -17.22 -4.21
N PRO A 125 3.59 -16.45 -4.17
CA PRO A 125 3.01 -16.02 -2.90
C PRO A 125 2.51 -17.23 -2.10
N ALA A 126 2.62 -17.15 -0.77
CA ALA A 126 1.89 -18.05 0.10
C ALA A 126 0.41 -17.64 0.14
N ILE A 127 -0.48 -18.61 0.00
CA ILE A 127 -1.93 -18.39 0.03
C ILE A 127 -2.47 -19.05 1.32
N ILE A 128 -3.06 -18.24 2.17
CA ILE A 128 -3.66 -18.68 3.43
C ILE A 128 -5.17 -18.48 3.33
N HIS A 129 -5.92 -19.59 3.40
CA HIS A 129 -7.36 -19.57 3.47
C HIS A 129 -7.80 -19.91 4.89
N GLU A 130 -8.58 -19.05 5.49
CA GLU A 130 -9.30 -19.37 6.71
C GLU A 130 -10.76 -19.69 6.33
N LEU A 131 -11.17 -20.95 6.52
CA LEU A 131 -12.57 -21.32 6.39
C LEU A 131 -13.30 -20.76 7.61
N VAL A 132 -14.00 -19.66 7.43
CA VAL A 132 -14.99 -19.21 8.42
C VAL A 132 -16.10 -20.26 8.44
N ARG A 133 -16.13 -21.02 9.53
CA ARG A 133 -17.22 -21.97 9.81
C ARG A 133 -18.46 -21.24 10.32
#